data_5e4b54896fffc41d1ba6fbc97d36311c
#
_entry.id   5e4b54896fffc41d1ba6fbc97d36311c
#
_cell.length_a   1.000
_cell.length_b   1.000
_cell.length_c   1.000
_cell.angle_alpha   90.00
_cell.angle_beta   90.00
_cell.angle_gamma   90.00
#
_symmetry.space_group_name_H-M   'P 1'
#
loop_
_entity.id
_entity.type
_entity.pdbx_description
1 polymer ?
#
loop_
_entity_poly.entity_id
_entity_poly.type
_entity_poly.pdbx_seq_one_letter_code
_entity_poly.pdbx_strand_id
1 'polypeptide(L)'
;MGLIEGMFTPDMLGKIFAFLCALFWALAVILFKKSGEAMKPLSLNLYKSLVSTLLLIPVLILAGVDLLPEGLFARDYLILIVSGIIGIAISDTLFFKSLNLLGAGLTAIVDCLYSPIIILLSFLILLNPVSFMELTGGLLVISAILVATLKVKEKERSTRDLLFGFLYGAAAMTFMGFSVTIMKPVLDRASSLWVTELRLIAGTIALIVMVMFNKDRRELFTSLIRRSNFKYAFPATILGSFLALVLWVSAFKMTSINSAAILNQTNTIFIVIFASFFLKEKFTFRRLLATILGMGGSVVVLLG
;
A
#
# COMPACT_ATOMS: atom_id res chain seq x y z
N MET A 1 -19.41 -0.65 -31.82
CA MET A 1 -18.36 -0.08 -30.96
C MET A 1 -18.90 1.09 -30.10
N GLY A 2 -19.85 1.90 -30.59
CA GLY A 2 -20.41 3.06 -29.89
C GLY A 2 -21.35 2.83 -28.69
N LEU A 3 -21.75 1.59 -28.38
CA LEU A 3 -22.63 1.29 -27.23
C LEU A 3 -21.87 1.03 -25.92
N ILE A 4 -20.56 0.79 -26.01
CA ILE A 4 -19.71 0.55 -24.82
C ILE A 4 -19.01 1.86 -24.37
N GLU A 5 -18.77 2.79 -25.27
CA GLU A 5 -18.13 4.07 -24.96
C GLU A 5 -19.01 5.03 -24.13
N GLY A 6 -20.34 4.85 -24.13
CA GLY A 6 -21.26 5.64 -23.31
C GLY A 6 -21.56 5.06 -21.92
N MET A 7 -21.10 3.83 -21.63
CA MET A 7 -21.50 3.09 -20.42
C MET A 7 -20.56 3.33 -19.22
N PHE A 8 -19.33 3.78 -19.45
CA PHE A 8 -18.36 3.99 -18.37
C PHE A 8 -17.78 5.41 -18.40
N THR A 9 -18.24 6.25 -17.49
CA THR A 9 -17.57 7.54 -17.25
C THR A 9 -16.18 7.33 -16.66
N PRO A 10 -15.22 8.26 -16.86
CA PRO A 10 -13.90 8.19 -16.20
C PRO A 10 -14.00 7.97 -14.68
N ASP A 11 -14.94 8.63 -14.00
CA ASP A 11 -15.19 8.46 -12.58
C ASP A 11 -15.61 7.02 -12.22
N MET A 12 -16.50 6.42 -13.01
CA MET A 12 -16.92 5.03 -12.81
C MET A 12 -15.76 4.04 -13.03
N LEU A 13 -14.92 4.27 -14.05
CA LEU A 13 -13.71 3.47 -14.26
C LEU A 13 -12.73 3.61 -13.10
N GLY A 14 -12.53 4.83 -12.59
CA GLY A 14 -11.71 5.07 -11.40
C GLY A 14 -12.19 4.31 -10.18
N LYS A 15 -13.50 4.25 -9.94
CA LYS A 15 -14.12 3.47 -8.87
C LYS A 15 -13.93 1.96 -9.06
N ILE A 16 -14.08 1.46 -10.29
CA ILE A 16 -13.81 0.05 -10.62
C ILE A 16 -12.34 -0.28 -10.38
N PHE A 17 -11.41 0.58 -10.79
CA PHE A 17 -9.99 0.39 -10.57
C PHE A 17 -9.62 0.37 -9.08
N ALA A 18 -10.21 1.26 -8.27
CA ALA A 18 -10.03 1.25 -6.82
C ALA A 18 -10.49 -0.06 -6.18
N PHE A 19 -11.65 -0.59 -6.58
CA PHE A 19 -12.18 -1.86 -6.07
C PHE A 19 -11.33 -3.06 -6.50
N LEU A 20 -10.93 -3.14 -7.77
CA LEU A 20 -10.05 -4.20 -8.28
C LEU A 20 -8.67 -4.13 -7.62
N CYS A 21 -8.14 -2.93 -7.41
CA CYS A 21 -6.92 -2.73 -6.64
C CYS A 21 -7.04 -3.34 -5.25
N ALA A 22 -8.13 -3.06 -4.52
CA ALA A 22 -8.37 -3.60 -3.19
C ALA A 22 -8.36 -5.13 -3.17
N LEU A 23 -8.99 -5.76 -4.16
CA LEU A 23 -9.05 -7.23 -4.29
C LEU A 23 -7.67 -7.82 -4.60
N PHE A 24 -6.95 -7.28 -5.60
CA PHE A 24 -5.63 -7.78 -5.99
C PHE A 24 -4.59 -7.55 -4.90
N TRP A 25 -4.64 -6.38 -4.23
CA TRP A 25 -3.80 -6.10 -3.09
C TRP A 25 -4.04 -7.07 -1.95
N ALA A 26 -5.29 -7.37 -1.62
CA ALA A 26 -5.63 -8.32 -0.56
C ALA A 26 -5.07 -9.73 -0.84
N LEU A 27 -5.20 -10.22 -2.07
CA LEU A 27 -4.58 -11.50 -2.49
C LEU A 27 -3.05 -11.43 -2.39
N ALA A 28 -2.47 -10.33 -2.85
CA ALA A 28 -1.02 -10.13 -2.79
C ALA A 28 -0.49 -10.12 -1.35
N VAL A 29 -1.19 -9.48 -0.41
CA VAL A 29 -0.80 -9.44 1.02
C VAL A 29 -0.71 -10.84 1.61
N ILE A 30 -1.63 -11.75 1.27
CA ILE A 30 -1.61 -13.14 1.70
C ILE A 30 -0.36 -13.85 1.15
N LEU A 31 -0.05 -13.65 -0.12
CA LEU A 31 1.12 -14.24 -0.76
C LEU A 31 2.43 -13.62 -0.25
N PHE A 32 2.46 -12.30 -0.01
CA PHE A 32 3.59 -11.62 0.62
C PHE A 32 3.83 -12.12 2.05
N LYS A 33 2.77 -12.40 2.82
CA LYS A 33 2.90 -13.00 4.15
C LYS A 33 3.60 -14.36 4.06
N LYS A 34 3.19 -15.21 3.12
CA LYS A 34 3.86 -16.51 2.88
C LYS A 34 5.29 -16.35 2.39
N SER A 35 5.55 -15.35 1.54
CA SER A 35 6.91 -15.06 1.07
C SER A 35 7.82 -14.58 2.21
N GLY A 36 7.27 -13.83 3.15
CA GLY A 36 7.98 -13.31 4.33
C GLY A 36 8.44 -14.38 5.32
N GLU A 37 7.97 -15.64 5.20
CA GLU A 37 8.49 -16.77 5.97
C GLU A 37 9.90 -17.20 5.50
N ALA A 38 10.23 -16.95 4.23
CA ALA A 38 11.49 -17.34 3.61
C ALA A 38 12.38 -16.16 3.20
N MET A 39 11.82 -14.96 3.08
CA MET A 39 12.54 -13.76 2.65
C MET A 39 12.45 -12.67 3.72
N LYS A 40 13.60 -12.07 4.05
CA LYS A 40 13.61 -10.89 4.93
C LYS A 40 12.83 -9.73 4.27
N PRO A 41 12.15 -8.85 5.04
CA PRO A 41 11.33 -7.75 4.51
C PRO A 41 12.03 -6.89 3.44
N LEU A 42 13.29 -6.54 3.67
CA LEU A 42 14.08 -5.74 2.73
C LEU A 42 14.33 -6.46 1.39
N SER A 43 14.63 -7.78 1.43
CA SER A 43 14.79 -8.60 0.21
C SER A 43 13.48 -8.73 -0.55
N LEU A 44 12.38 -8.97 0.17
CA LEU A 44 11.06 -9.10 -0.45
C LEU A 44 10.64 -7.81 -1.12
N ASN A 45 10.91 -6.65 -0.47
CA ASN A 45 10.63 -5.35 -1.04
C ASN A 45 11.50 -5.08 -2.29
N LEU A 46 12.79 -5.37 -2.23
CA LEU A 46 13.68 -5.23 -3.38
C LEU A 46 13.23 -6.14 -4.54
N TYR A 47 12.90 -7.40 -4.26
CA TYR A 47 12.42 -8.35 -5.26
C TYR A 47 11.18 -7.83 -5.99
N LYS A 48 10.13 -7.44 -5.22
CA LYS A 48 8.89 -6.96 -5.82
C LYS A 48 9.09 -5.69 -6.64
N SER A 49 9.93 -4.77 -6.15
CA SER A 49 10.18 -3.49 -6.82
C SER A 49 10.97 -3.68 -8.11
N LEU A 50 12.02 -4.52 -8.10
CA LEU A 50 12.78 -4.88 -9.31
C LEU A 50 11.87 -5.51 -10.38
N VAL A 51 11.08 -6.52 -9.99
CA VAL A 51 10.20 -7.22 -10.93
C VAL A 51 9.13 -6.28 -11.47
N SER A 52 8.54 -5.43 -10.63
CA SER A 52 7.51 -4.47 -11.06
C SER A 52 8.05 -3.41 -12.02
N THR A 53 9.23 -2.84 -11.73
CA THR A 53 9.93 -1.91 -12.64
C THR A 53 10.18 -2.57 -13.99
N LEU A 54 10.74 -3.79 -14.01
CA LEU A 54 11.02 -4.50 -15.26
C LEU A 54 9.75 -4.84 -16.07
N LEU A 55 8.63 -5.07 -15.42
CA LEU A 55 7.35 -5.34 -16.08
C LEU A 55 6.65 -4.08 -16.57
N LEU A 56 6.81 -2.95 -15.89
CA LEU A 56 6.12 -1.72 -16.24
C LEU A 56 6.79 -0.98 -17.42
N ILE A 57 8.11 -1.11 -17.58
CA ILE A 57 8.85 -0.53 -18.72
C ILE A 57 8.23 -0.89 -20.07
N PRO A 58 8.04 -2.19 -20.43
CA PRO A 58 7.41 -2.55 -21.69
C PRO A 58 5.96 -2.05 -21.79
N VAL A 59 5.22 -1.97 -20.69
CA VAL A 59 3.86 -1.43 -20.69
C VAL A 59 3.85 0.05 -21.05
N LEU A 60 4.79 0.84 -20.50
CA LEU A 60 4.97 2.26 -20.87
C LEU A 60 5.25 2.43 -22.34
N ILE A 61 6.18 1.64 -22.91
CA ILE A 61 6.55 1.69 -24.32
C ILE A 61 5.35 1.33 -25.20
N LEU A 62 4.65 0.24 -24.90
CA LEU A 62 3.47 -0.21 -25.65
C LEU A 62 2.28 0.77 -25.54
N ALA A 63 2.15 1.45 -24.42
CA ALA A 63 1.13 2.48 -24.20
C ALA A 63 1.48 3.83 -24.86
N GLY A 64 2.65 3.96 -25.49
CA GLY A 64 3.10 5.20 -26.13
C GLY A 64 3.27 6.35 -25.14
N VAL A 65 3.64 6.06 -23.89
CA VAL A 65 3.82 7.08 -22.86
C VAL A 65 5.21 7.69 -23.00
N ASP A 66 5.27 9.01 -23.13
CA ASP A 66 6.54 9.74 -23.22
C ASP A 66 7.37 9.53 -21.95
N LEU A 67 8.64 9.12 -22.14
CA LEU A 67 9.58 8.91 -21.03
C LEU A 67 10.05 10.24 -20.42
N LEU A 68 10.00 11.32 -21.15
CA LEU A 68 10.32 12.69 -20.73
C LEU A 68 9.11 13.60 -21.03
N PRO A 69 8.05 13.56 -20.20
CA PRO A 69 6.85 14.35 -20.45
C PRO A 69 7.15 15.86 -20.49
N GLU A 70 6.58 16.55 -21.48
CA GLU A 70 6.65 18.00 -21.54
C GLU A 70 5.89 18.68 -20.38
N GLY A 71 6.31 19.88 -19.99
CA GLY A 71 5.64 20.67 -18.96
C GLY A 71 5.91 20.25 -17.52
N LEU A 72 6.86 19.34 -17.29
CA LEU A 72 7.37 18.99 -15.96
C LEU A 72 8.71 19.67 -15.70
N PHE A 73 8.87 20.19 -14.48
CA PHE A 73 10.09 20.86 -14.02
C PHE A 73 10.97 19.90 -13.20
N ALA A 74 12.25 20.24 -13.02
CA ALA A 74 13.17 19.47 -12.19
C ALA A 74 12.63 19.20 -10.76
N ARG A 75 11.85 20.15 -10.21
CA ARG A 75 11.18 19.99 -8.91
C ARG A 75 10.16 18.82 -8.93
N ASP A 76 9.44 18.59 -10.03
CA ASP A 76 8.45 17.53 -10.14
C ASP A 76 9.13 16.15 -10.10
N TYR A 77 10.25 16.01 -10.81
CA TYR A 77 11.09 14.80 -10.76
C TYR A 77 11.61 14.55 -9.34
N LEU A 78 12.13 15.60 -8.66
CA LEU A 78 12.59 15.47 -7.29
C LEU A 78 11.48 15.03 -6.33
N ILE A 79 10.28 15.59 -6.46
CA ILE A 79 9.10 15.19 -5.67
C ILE A 79 8.78 13.71 -5.87
N LEU A 80 8.77 13.22 -7.12
CA LEU A 80 8.47 11.81 -7.41
C LEU A 80 9.60 10.88 -6.93
N ILE A 81 10.86 11.27 -7.04
CA ILE A 81 11.99 10.52 -6.50
C ILE A 81 11.86 10.38 -4.98
N VAL A 82 11.65 11.49 -4.27
CA VAL A 82 11.46 11.48 -2.81
C VAL A 82 10.23 10.66 -2.42
N SER A 83 9.13 10.82 -3.15
CA SER A 83 7.91 10.02 -2.97
C SER A 83 8.18 8.51 -3.17
N GLY A 84 8.94 8.13 -4.20
CA GLY A 84 9.31 6.73 -4.44
C GLY A 84 10.19 6.16 -3.33
N ILE A 85 11.19 6.90 -2.87
CA ILE A 85 12.07 6.49 -1.76
C ILE A 85 11.23 6.29 -0.48
N ILE A 86 10.42 7.26 -0.12
CA ILE A 86 9.63 7.22 1.12
C ILE A 86 8.53 6.16 1.05
N GLY A 87 7.74 6.15 -0.04
CA GLY A 87 6.59 5.24 -0.17
C GLY A 87 6.99 3.81 -0.48
N ILE A 88 7.92 3.60 -1.42
CA ILE A 88 8.27 2.25 -1.89
C ILE A 88 9.44 1.67 -1.08
N ALA A 89 10.54 2.40 -0.88
CA ALA A 89 11.66 1.80 -0.17
C ALA A 89 11.43 1.74 1.35
N ILE A 90 11.00 2.83 1.97
CA ILE A 90 10.87 2.90 3.43
C ILE A 90 9.53 2.31 3.88
N SER A 91 8.41 2.86 3.39
CA SER A 91 7.07 2.46 3.84
C SER A 91 6.79 0.97 3.62
N ASP A 92 7.02 0.45 2.41
CA ASP A 92 6.73 -0.96 2.13
C ASP A 92 7.66 -1.91 2.91
N THR A 93 8.93 -1.52 3.16
CA THR A 93 9.82 -2.31 4.03
C THR A 93 9.28 -2.38 5.46
N LEU A 94 8.76 -1.27 5.99
CA LEU A 94 8.12 -1.24 7.31
C LEU A 94 6.80 -2.02 7.32
N PHE A 95 6.01 -1.91 6.24
CA PHE A 95 4.81 -2.71 6.06
C PHE A 95 5.11 -4.21 6.11
N PHE A 96 6.13 -4.70 5.38
CA PHE A 96 6.51 -6.11 5.44
C PHE A 96 7.06 -6.55 6.80
N LYS A 97 7.74 -5.65 7.55
CA LYS A 97 8.11 -5.93 8.95
C LYS A 97 6.87 -6.10 9.81
N SER A 98 5.90 -5.19 9.69
CA SER A 98 4.60 -5.28 10.37
C SER A 98 3.88 -6.58 10.02
N LEU A 99 3.75 -6.87 8.73
CA LEU A 99 3.09 -8.07 8.20
C LEU A 99 3.71 -9.36 8.75
N ASN A 100 5.03 -9.42 8.87
CA ASN A 100 5.70 -10.59 9.44
C ASN A 100 5.44 -10.76 10.94
N LEU A 101 5.40 -9.67 11.71
CA LEU A 101 5.18 -9.71 13.16
C LEU A 101 3.71 -9.90 13.52
N LEU A 102 2.79 -9.17 12.87
CA LEU A 102 1.37 -9.15 13.20
C LEU A 102 0.54 -10.21 12.46
N GLY A 103 1.04 -10.69 11.29
CA GLY A 103 0.21 -11.44 10.36
C GLY A 103 -0.71 -10.54 9.54
N ALA A 104 -1.42 -11.12 8.55
CA ALA A 104 -2.16 -10.36 7.57
C ALA A 104 -3.39 -9.65 8.17
N GLY A 105 -4.15 -10.32 9.02
CA GLY A 105 -5.38 -9.76 9.57
C GLY A 105 -5.17 -8.57 10.49
N LEU A 106 -4.17 -8.61 11.40
CA LEU A 106 -3.88 -7.45 12.27
C LEU A 106 -3.24 -6.31 11.48
N THR A 107 -2.36 -6.62 10.51
CA THR A 107 -1.76 -5.59 9.65
C THR A 107 -2.84 -4.85 8.86
N ALA A 108 -3.86 -5.55 8.34
CA ALA A 108 -4.97 -4.91 7.65
C ALA A 108 -5.77 -3.93 8.53
N ILE A 109 -5.89 -4.21 9.84
CA ILE A 109 -6.51 -3.26 10.78
C ILE A 109 -5.62 -2.04 10.99
N VAL A 110 -4.30 -2.22 11.05
CA VAL A 110 -3.35 -1.09 11.15
C VAL A 110 -3.36 -0.25 9.88
N ASP A 111 -3.59 -0.84 8.70
CA ASP A 111 -3.71 -0.13 7.43
C ASP A 111 -4.86 0.89 7.44
N CYS A 112 -5.89 0.71 8.28
CA CYS A 112 -6.95 1.70 8.44
C CYS A 112 -6.44 3.07 8.95
N LEU A 113 -5.26 3.13 9.57
CA LEU A 113 -4.60 4.40 9.94
C LEU A 113 -4.26 5.27 8.72
N TYR A 114 -4.20 4.69 7.53
CA TYR A 114 -3.88 5.45 6.32
C TYR A 114 -4.81 6.64 6.10
N SER A 115 -6.14 6.44 6.28
CA SER A 115 -7.13 7.50 6.08
C SER A 115 -6.97 8.68 7.05
N PRO A 116 -6.95 8.50 8.38
CA PRO A 116 -6.77 9.63 9.30
C PRO A 116 -5.39 10.28 9.16
N ILE A 117 -4.36 9.53 8.76
CA ILE A 117 -3.03 10.09 8.51
C ILE A 117 -3.03 11.00 7.28
N ILE A 118 -3.70 10.61 6.19
CA ILE A 118 -3.81 11.47 5.00
C ILE A 118 -4.50 12.79 5.37
N ILE A 119 -5.55 12.77 6.16
CA ILE A 119 -6.24 13.99 6.59
C ILE A 119 -5.34 14.86 7.46
N LEU A 120 -4.67 14.26 8.43
CA LEU A 120 -3.71 14.99 9.25
C LEU A 120 -2.62 15.66 8.39
N LEU A 121 -2.09 14.94 7.41
CA LEU A 121 -1.07 15.49 6.50
C LEU A 121 -1.66 16.56 5.57
N SER A 122 -2.89 16.40 5.11
CA SER A 122 -3.60 17.41 4.33
C SER A 122 -3.80 18.69 5.15
N PHE A 123 -4.18 18.58 6.42
CA PHE A 123 -4.26 19.72 7.33
C PHE A 123 -2.91 20.41 7.52
N LEU A 124 -1.84 19.63 7.81
CA LEU A 124 -0.52 20.19 8.11
C LEU A 124 0.18 20.78 6.88
N ILE A 125 0.00 20.18 5.69
CA ILE A 125 0.71 20.57 4.46
C ILE A 125 -0.11 21.52 3.60
N LEU A 126 -1.43 21.26 3.47
CA LEU A 126 -2.32 22.00 2.60
C LEU A 126 -3.17 23.02 3.37
N LEU A 127 -3.05 23.05 4.71
CA LEU A 127 -3.82 23.93 5.63
C LEU A 127 -5.34 23.76 5.48
N ASN A 128 -5.80 22.59 5.05
CA ASN A 128 -7.21 22.29 4.96
C ASN A 128 -7.79 22.08 6.37
N PRO A 129 -8.91 22.73 6.74
CA PRO A 129 -9.52 22.56 8.05
C PRO A 129 -10.00 21.12 8.24
N VAL A 130 -9.80 20.57 9.44
CA VAL A 130 -10.29 19.24 9.81
C VAL A 130 -11.77 19.33 10.21
N SER A 131 -12.61 18.54 9.57
CA SER A 131 -14.03 18.48 9.89
C SER A 131 -14.32 17.66 11.15
N PHE A 132 -15.52 17.83 11.74
CA PHE A 132 -15.96 17.00 12.86
C PHE A 132 -16.10 15.52 12.48
N MET A 133 -16.49 15.22 11.24
CA MET A 133 -16.58 13.83 10.73
C MET A 133 -15.20 13.20 10.63
N GLU A 134 -14.21 13.92 10.13
CA GLU A 134 -12.81 13.45 10.08
C GLU A 134 -12.26 13.13 11.47
N LEU A 135 -12.56 13.99 12.46
CA LEU A 135 -12.13 13.74 13.84
C LEU A 135 -12.79 12.50 14.43
N THR A 136 -14.12 12.35 14.27
CA THR A 136 -14.87 11.20 14.79
C THR A 136 -14.45 9.90 14.11
N GLY A 137 -14.26 9.92 12.79
CA GLY A 137 -13.79 8.76 12.03
C GLY A 137 -12.37 8.34 12.43
N GLY A 138 -11.47 9.31 12.66
CA GLY A 138 -10.13 9.06 13.19
C GLY A 138 -10.14 8.38 14.56
N LEU A 139 -11.02 8.82 15.47
CA LEU A 139 -11.21 8.19 16.79
C LEU A 139 -11.74 6.75 16.67
N LEU A 140 -12.64 6.46 15.72
CA LEU A 140 -13.12 5.10 15.44
C LEU A 140 -11.98 4.19 14.96
N VAL A 141 -11.10 4.68 14.08
CA VAL A 141 -9.92 3.93 13.61
C VAL A 141 -8.96 3.63 14.76
N ILE A 142 -8.68 4.60 15.63
CA ILE A 142 -7.83 4.39 16.81
C ILE A 142 -8.49 3.35 17.75
N SER A 143 -9.81 3.46 17.95
CA SER A 143 -10.56 2.49 18.77
C SER A 143 -10.49 1.07 18.17
N ALA A 144 -10.52 0.94 16.84
CA ALA A 144 -10.37 -0.36 16.16
C ALA A 144 -9.02 -1.02 16.49
N ILE A 145 -7.94 -0.24 16.45
CA ILE A 145 -6.60 -0.73 16.79
C ILE A 145 -6.53 -1.15 18.26
N LEU A 146 -7.10 -0.35 19.17
CA LEU A 146 -7.16 -0.70 20.58
C LEU A 146 -7.94 -2.00 20.81
N VAL A 147 -9.12 -2.17 20.16
CA VAL A 147 -9.92 -3.40 20.25
C VAL A 147 -9.14 -4.59 19.68
N ALA A 148 -8.41 -4.42 18.58
CA ALA A 148 -7.61 -5.47 17.97
C ALA A 148 -6.42 -5.90 18.88
N THR A 149 -5.84 -4.97 19.63
CA THR A 149 -4.66 -5.21 20.48
C THR A 149 -5.00 -5.69 21.89
N LEU A 150 -6.17 -5.29 22.42
CA LEU A 150 -6.58 -5.67 23.77
C LEU A 150 -6.70 -7.20 23.91
N LYS A 151 -5.92 -7.79 24.85
CA LYS A 151 -5.95 -9.22 25.20
C LYS A 151 -5.68 -10.19 24.03
N VAL A 152 -4.79 -9.84 23.10
CA VAL A 152 -4.21 -10.81 22.18
C VAL A 152 -3.27 -11.73 22.99
N LYS A 153 -3.87 -12.65 23.76
CA LYS A 153 -3.18 -13.86 24.26
C LYS A 153 -3.14 -14.89 23.13
N GLU A 154 -2.53 -14.55 22.00
CA GLU A 154 -2.07 -15.59 21.10
C GLU A 154 -0.85 -16.23 21.78
N LYS A 155 -0.97 -17.52 22.15
CA LYS A 155 0.09 -18.30 22.81
C LYS A 155 1.44 -18.29 22.07
N GLU A 156 1.47 -17.77 20.86
CA GLU A 156 2.57 -17.85 19.90
C GLU A 156 3.29 -16.52 19.63
N ARG A 157 2.78 -15.36 20.16
CA ARG A 157 3.40 -14.05 19.89
C ARG A 157 3.76 -13.32 21.17
N SER A 158 4.97 -12.77 21.22
CA SER A 158 5.41 -11.97 22.34
C SER A 158 4.72 -10.58 22.32
N THR A 159 4.50 -9.99 23.49
CA THR A 159 4.00 -8.60 23.61
C THR A 159 4.90 -7.61 22.86
N ARG A 160 6.21 -7.89 22.86
CA ARG A 160 7.20 -7.09 22.15
C ARG A 160 6.98 -7.13 20.62
N ASP A 161 6.71 -8.30 20.05
CA ASP A 161 6.48 -8.45 18.59
C ASP A 161 5.19 -7.74 18.17
N LEU A 162 4.15 -7.82 19.00
CA LEU A 162 2.91 -7.07 18.78
C LEU A 162 3.18 -5.57 18.77
N LEU A 163 3.86 -5.04 19.80
CA LEU A 163 4.15 -3.60 19.88
C LEU A 163 4.96 -3.11 18.68
N PHE A 164 6.08 -3.80 18.35
CA PHE A 164 6.91 -3.41 17.22
C PHE A 164 6.16 -3.58 15.90
N GLY A 165 5.33 -4.60 15.75
CA GLY A 165 4.51 -4.81 14.56
C GLY A 165 3.53 -3.65 14.34
N PHE A 166 2.85 -3.17 15.39
CA PHE A 166 1.98 -1.99 15.32
C PHE A 166 2.75 -0.70 15.02
N LEU A 167 3.91 -0.49 15.66
CA LEU A 167 4.75 0.67 15.41
C LEU A 167 5.26 0.71 13.96
N TYR A 168 5.71 -0.43 13.42
CA TYR A 168 6.13 -0.52 12.02
C TYR A 168 4.96 -0.27 11.07
N GLY A 169 3.78 -0.81 11.35
CA GLY A 169 2.59 -0.58 10.54
C GLY A 169 2.14 0.88 10.56
N ALA A 170 2.08 1.51 11.73
CA ALA A 170 1.73 2.92 11.86
C ALA A 170 2.75 3.82 11.14
N ALA A 171 4.04 3.56 11.30
CA ALA A 171 5.09 4.27 10.58
C ALA A 171 4.98 4.06 9.05
N ALA A 172 4.69 2.84 8.60
CA ALA A 172 4.46 2.54 7.18
C ALA A 172 3.31 3.39 6.63
N MET A 173 2.17 3.45 7.30
CA MET A 173 1.03 4.25 6.86
C MET A 173 1.33 5.75 6.86
N THR A 174 2.11 6.23 7.83
CA THR A 174 2.55 7.64 7.88
C THR A 174 3.43 7.99 6.68
N PHE A 175 4.45 7.17 6.39
CA PHE A 175 5.33 7.39 5.25
C PHE A 175 4.59 7.22 3.92
N MET A 176 3.66 6.27 3.82
CA MET A 176 2.83 6.09 2.62
C MET A 176 1.92 7.31 2.41
N GLY A 177 1.23 7.77 3.44
CA GLY A 177 0.38 8.96 3.36
C GLY A 177 1.17 10.19 2.93
N PHE A 178 2.34 10.43 3.51
CA PHE A 178 3.22 11.53 3.10
C PHE A 178 3.65 11.41 1.63
N SER A 179 4.10 10.21 1.22
CA SER A 179 4.51 9.94 -0.15
C SER A 179 3.41 10.24 -1.16
N VAL A 180 2.17 9.86 -0.86
CA VAL A 180 1.00 10.10 -1.73
C VAL A 180 0.62 11.57 -1.77
N THR A 181 0.61 12.23 -0.61
CA THR A 181 0.27 13.65 -0.52
C THR A 181 1.20 14.52 -1.36
N ILE A 182 2.52 14.27 -1.30
CA ILE A 182 3.48 15.07 -2.07
C ILE A 182 3.46 14.76 -3.58
N MET A 183 3.15 13.52 -4.00
CA MET A 183 3.11 13.17 -5.43
C MET A 183 1.84 13.69 -6.14
N LYS A 184 0.74 13.90 -5.42
CA LYS A 184 -0.57 14.17 -6.00
C LYS A 184 -0.57 15.36 -6.99
N PRO A 185 0.04 16.53 -6.71
CA PRO A 185 0.07 17.65 -7.65
C PRO A 185 0.80 17.32 -8.96
N VAL A 186 1.78 16.43 -8.93
CA VAL A 186 2.49 15.99 -10.14
C VAL A 186 1.67 14.94 -10.90
N LEU A 187 1.04 14.01 -10.18
CA LEU A 187 0.16 12.99 -10.74
C LEU A 187 -0.99 13.60 -11.55
N ASP A 188 -1.55 14.72 -11.11
CA ASP A 188 -2.66 15.39 -11.81
C ASP A 188 -2.25 15.93 -13.18
N ARG A 189 -0.96 16.22 -13.39
CA ARG A 189 -0.41 16.78 -14.62
C ARG A 189 0.31 15.75 -15.51
N ALA A 190 0.62 14.58 -14.99
CA ALA A 190 1.41 13.56 -15.69
C ALA A 190 0.63 12.24 -15.89
N SER A 191 1.14 11.34 -16.72
CA SER A 191 0.60 9.99 -16.88
C SER A 191 0.75 9.19 -15.57
N SER A 192 -0.31 8.49 -15.16
CA SER A 192 -0.27 7.62 -13.97
C SER A 192 0.76 6.51 -14.09
N LEU A 193 0.91 5.94 -15.30
CA LEU A 193 1.92 4.90 -15.56
C LEU A 193 3.34 5.45 -15.41
N TRP A 194 3.60 6.63 -15.97
CA TRP A 194 4.90 7.28 -15.88
C TRP A 194 5.27 7.65 -14.43
N VAL A 195 4.32 8.26 -13.69
CA VAL A 195 4.51 8.57 -12.27
C VAL A 195 4.80 7.32 -11.45
N THR A 196 4.08 6.22 -11.73
CA THR A 196 4.29 4.94 -11.05
C THR A 196 5.69 4.40 -11.32
N GLU A 197 6.13 4.41 -12.60
CA GLU A 197 7.43 3.89 -12.98
C GLU A 197 8.58 4.70 -12.41
N LEU A 198 8.54 6.03 -12.48
CA LEU A 198 9.58 6.87 -11.91
C LEU A 198 9.73 6.65 -10.39
N ARG A 199 8.63 6.50 -9.69
CA ARG A 199 8.62 6.16 -8.26
C ARG A 199 9.18 4.77 -7.98
N LEU A 200 8.85 3.78 -8.83
CA LEU A 200 9.38 2.42 -8.73
C LEU A 200 10.89 2.40 -8.95
N ILE A 201 11.40 3.09 -9.97
CA ILE A 201 12.83 3.21 -10.24
C ILE A 201 13.54 3.85 -9.03
N ALA A 202 13.05 4.99 -8.55
CA ALA A 202 13.65 5.69 -7.42
C ALA A 202 13.65 4.83 -6.13
N GLY A 203 12.53 4.20 -5.83
CA GLY A 203 12.41 3.28 -4.70
C GLY A 203 13.30 2.05 -4.83
N THR A 204 13.41 1.49 -6.04
CA THR A 204 14.28 0.33 -6.31
C THR A 204 15.76 0.69 -6.14
N ILE A 205 16.19 1.83 -6.65
CA ILE A 205 17.56 2.31 -6.45
C ILE A 205 17.86 2.50 -4.96
N ALA A 206 16.95 3.13 -4.22
CA ALA A 206 17.09 3.30 -2.77
C ALA A 206 17.17 1.96 -2.04
N LEU A 207 16.36 0.97 -2.42
CA LEU A 207 16.41 -0.39 -1.86
C LEU A 207 17.73 -1.09 -2.15
N ILE A 208 18.28 -0.96 -3.37
CA ILE A 208 19.60 -1.49 -3.71
C ILE A 208 20.66 -0.89 -2.79
N VAL A 209 20.65 0.45 -2.64
CA VAL A 209 21.56 1.15 -1.73
C VAL A 209 21.41 0.64 -0.29
N MET A 210 20.16 0.52 0.22
CA MET A 210 19.89 0.00 1.57
C MET A 210 20.44 -1.43 1.76
N VAL A 211 20.31 -2.29 0.74
CA VAL A 211 20.83 -3.66 0.79
C VAL A 211 22.37 -3.66 0.74
N MET A 212 22.99 -2.82 -0.09
CA MET A 212 24.46 -2.73 -0.20
C MET A 212 25.13 -2.34 1.12
N PHE A 213 24.50 -1.43 1.87
CA PHE A 213 25.00 -0.99 3.19
C PHE A 213 24.55 -1.88 4.35
N ASN A 214 23.76 -2.93 4.09
CA ASN A 214 23.30 -3.85 5.13
C ASN A 214 24.39 -4.88 5.47
N LYS A 215 24.52 -5.22 6.77
CA LYS A 215 25.47 -6.25 7.25
C LYS A 215 25.21 -7.63 6.62
N ASP A 216 23.95 -7.94 6.39
CA ASP A 216 23.46 -9.20 5.83
C ASP A 216 23.35 -9.19 4.29
N ARG A 217 24.00 -8.24 3.61
CA ARG A 217 23.83 -7.98 2.16
C ARG A 217 23.91 -9.25 1.30
N ARG A 218 24.87 -10.15 1.61
CA ARG A 218 25.07 -11.40 0.86
C ARG A 218 23.83 -12.31 0.93
N GLU A 219 23.28 -12.48 2.12
CA GLU A 219 22.06 -13.27 2.33
C GLU A 219 20.85 -12.61 1.64
N LEU A 220 20.73 -11.27 1.78
CA LEU A 220 19.66 -10.49 1.14
C LEU A 220 19.68 -10.66 -0.38
N PHE A 221 20.83 -10.54 -1.04
CA PHE A 221 20.96 -10.77 -2.48
C PHE A 221 20.74 -12.23 -2.87
N THR A 222 21.30 -13.20 -2.12
CA THR A 222 21.13 -14.63 -2.42
C THR A 222 19.65 -15.04 -2.36
N SER A 223 18.86 -14.42 -1.47
CA SER A 223 17.43 -14.72 -1.35
C SER A 223 16.63 -14.26 -2.58
N LEU A 224 17.11 -13.26 -3.35
CA LEU A 224 16.43 -12.78 -4.57
C LEU A 224 16.42 -13.81 -5.70
N ILE A 225 17.46 -14.66 -5.78
CA ILE A 225 17.64 -15.63 -6.88
C ILE A 225 17.24 -17.05 -6.48
N ARG A 226 16.87 -17.28 -5.22
CA ARG A 226 16.51 -18.61 -4.73
C ARG A 226 15.15 -19.03 -5.29
N ARG A 227 15.14 -20.06 -6.13
CA ARG A 227 13.94 -20.56 -6.84
C ARG A 227 12.76 -20.86 -5.92
N SER A 228 13.00 -21.37 -4.72
CA SER A 228 11.95 -21.68 -3.74
C SER A 228 11.14 -20.43 -3.33
N ASN A 229 11.75 -19.25 -3.38
CA ASN A 229 11.12 -18.00 -2.98
C ASN A 229 10.13 -17.48 -4.04
N PHE A 230 10.30 -17.86 -5.31
CA PHE A 230 9.46 -17.40 -6.42
C PHE A 230 8.03 -17.88 -6.36
N LYS A 231 7.78 -19.03 -5.72
CA LYS A 231 6.44 -19.64 -5.65
C LYS A 231 5.37 -18.68 -5.15
N TYR A 232 5.68 -17.87 -4.16
CA TYR A 232 4.75 -16.90 -3.57
C TYR A 232 5.12 -15.46 -3.90
N ALA A 233 6.41 -15.12 -3.96
CA ALA A 233 6.88 -13.76 -4.20
C ALA A 233 6.53 -13.27 -5.61
N PHE A 234 6.65 -14.11 -6.65
CA PHE A 234 6.36 -13.70 -8.01
C PHE A 234 4.86 -13.39 -8.23
N PRO A 235 3.90 -14.30 -7.93
CA PRO A 235 2.49 -13.97 -8.07
C PRO A 235 2.04 -12.83 -7.14
N ALA A 236 2.62 -12.71 -5.93
CA ALA A 236 2.37 -11.57 -5.07
C ALA A 236 2.79 -10.25 -5.71
N THR A 237 3.94 -10.25 -6.39
CA THR A 237 4.45 -9.06 -7.09
C THR A 237 3.56 -8.69 -8.28
N ILE A 238 3.15 -9.66 -9.09
CA ILE A 238 2.23 -9.40 -10.22
C ILE A 238 0.93 -8.80 -9.73
N LEU A 239 0.30 -9.39 -8.72
CA LEU A 239 -0.99 -8.92 -8.22
C LEU A 239 -0.87 -7.58 -7.47
N GLY A 240 0.10 -7.45 -6.55
CA GLY A 240 0.19 -6.32 -5.63
C GLY A 240 1.00 -5.16 -6.17
N SER A 241 2.24 -5.43 -6.59
CA SER A 241 3.17 -4.35 -6.91
C SER A 241 3.18 -3.94 -8.37
N PHE A 242 2.57 -4.73 -9.25
CA PHE A 242 2.36 -4.39 -10.64
C PHE A 242 0.88 -4.02 -10.88
N LEU A 243 -0.04 -4.99 -10.87
CA LEU A 243 -1.45 -4.73 -11.21
C LEU A 243 -2.13 -3.79 -10.21
N ALA A 244 -2.09 -4.11 -8.90
CA ALA A 244 -2.78 -3.28 -7.92
C ALA A 244 -2.17 -1.88 -7.82
N LEU A 245 -0.85 -1.73 -7.95
CA LEU A 245 -0.19 -0.42 -7.91
C LEU A 245 -0.61 0.46 -9.10
N VAL A 246 -0.64 -0.08 -10.32
CA VAL A 246 -1.08 0.65 -11.51
C VAL A 246 -2.55 1.05 -11.38
N LEU A 247 -3.41 0.13 -10.95
CA LEU A 247 -4.83 0.41 -10.72
C LEU A 247 -5.03 1.46 -9.63
N TRP A 248 -4.25 1.41 -8.56
CA TRP A 248 -4.32 2.35 -7.44
C TRP A 248 -3.98 3.78 -7.87
N VAL A 249 -2.85 3.97 -8.56
CA VAL A 249 -2.43 5.29 -9.04
C VAL A 249 -3.42 5.81 -10.10
N SER A 250 -3.92 4.93 -10.98
CA SER A 250 -4.91 5.30 -12.00
C SER A 250 -6.26 5.67 -11.39
N ALA A 251 -6.70 4.97 -10.33
CA ALA A 251 -7.91 5.31 -9.62
C ALA A 251 -7.85 6.72 -9.02
N PHE A 252 -6.75 7.09 -8.35
CA PHE A 252 -6.54 8.43 -7.80
C PHE A 252 -6.51 9.53 -8.88
N LYS A 253 -6.22 9.19 -10.12
CA LYS A 253 -6.28 10.13 -11.24
C LYS A 253 -7.69 10.28 -11.80
N MET A 254 -8.46 9.19 -11.87
CA MET A 254 -9.71 9.12 -12.63
C MET A 254 -10.96 9.42 -11.79
N THR A 255 -10.90 9.26 -10.46
CA THR A 255 -12.01 9.56 -9.57
C THR A 255 -11.57 10.46 -8.41
N SER A 256 -12.51 10.92 -7.59
CA SER A 256 -12.19 11.71 -6.40
C SER A 256 -11.31 10.92 -5.44
N ILE A 257 -10.40 11.62 -4.75
CA ILE A 257 -9.50 11.00 -3.76
C ILE A 257 -10.31 10.23 -2.71
N ASN A 258 -11.42 10.79 -2.25
CA ASN A 258 -12.29 10.19 -1.25
C ASN A 258 -12.91 8.89 -1.77
N SER A 259 -13.49 8.89 -2.98
CA SER A 259 -14.09 7.69 -3.59
C SER A 259 -13.06 6.58 -3.79
N ALA A 260 -11.88 6.92 -4.34
CA ALA A 260 -10.81 5.96 -4.53
C ALA A 260 -10.33 5.37 -3.20
N ALA A 261 -10.14 6.20 -2.17
CA ALA A 261 -9.67 5.77 -0.87
C ALA A 261 -10.71 4.89 -0.13
N ILE A 262 -12.01 5.26 -0.14
CA ILE A 262 -13.08 4.45 0.46
C ILE A 262 -13.13 3.06 -0.19
N LEU A 263 -13.14 3.02 -1.51
CA LEU A 263 -13.22 1.73 -2.23
C LEU A 263 -11.96 0.90 -2.01
N ASN A 264 -10.78 1.52 -2.02
CA ASN A 264 -9.54 0.83 -1.74
C ASN A 264 -9.48 0.28 -0.30
N GLN A 265 -10.10 0.95 0.67
CA GLN A 265 -10.15 0.50 2.06
C GLN A 265 -10.93 -0.83 2.23
N THR A 266 -11.74 -1.23 1.24
CA THR A 266 -12.40 -2.56 1.23
C THR A 266 -11.39 -3.71 1.22
N ASN A 267 -10.10 -3.44 0.89
CA ASN A 267 -9.01 -4.41 0.99
C ASN A 267 -8.92 -5.02 2.39
N THR A 268 -9.21 -4.26 3.44
CA THR A 268 -9.17 -4.73 4.83
C THR A 268 -10.12 -5.90 5.06
N ILE A 269 -11.35 -5.84 4.51
CA ILE A 269 -12.29 -6.97 4.59
C ILE A 269 -11.71 -8.20 3.88
N PHE A 270 -11.28 -8.00 2.62
CA PHE A 270 -10.73 -9.10 1.83
C PHE A 270 -9.51 -9.72 2.49
N ILE A 271 -8.58 -8.91 3.03
CA ILE A 271 -7.39 -9.42 3.73
C ILE A 271 -7.80 -10.25 4.95
N VAL A 272 -8.72 -9.78 5.78
CA VAL A 272 -9.15 -10.51 6.99
C VAL A 272 -9.83 -11.84 6.62
N ILE A 273 -10.69 -11.85 5.59
CA ILE A 273 -11.32 -13.06 5.08
C ILE A 273 -10.26 -14.03 4.52
N PHE A 274 -9.40 -13.56 3.62
CA PHE A 274 -8.38 -14.39 3.00
C PHE A 274 -7.31 -14.87 4.00
N ALA A 275 -6.95 -14.06 5.00
CA ALA A 275 -6.04 -14.49 6.06
C ALA A 275 -6.63 -15.65 6.87
N SER A 276 -7.92 -15.57 7.18
CA SER A 276 -8.61 -16.67 7.87
C SER A 276 -8.64 -17.95 7.02
N PHE A 277 -8.93 -17.82 5.72
CA PHE A 277 -9.10 -18.98 4.83
C PHE A 277 -7.75 -19.58 4.38
N PHE A 278 -6.82 -18.76 3.89
CA PHE A 278 -5.56 -19.23 3.29
C PHE A 278 -4.41 -19.38 4.29
N LEU A 279 -4.37 -18.52 5.34
CA LEU A 279 -3.31 -18.54 6.36
C LEU A 279 -3.76 -19.23 7.64
N LYS A 280 -5.02 -19.67 7.72
CA LYS A 280 -5.62 -20.27 8.92
C LYS A 280 -5.50 -19.36 10.16
N GLU A 281 -5.47 -18.05 9.96
CA GLU A 281 -5.51 -17.10 11.06
C GLU A 281 -6.87 -17.17 11.77
N LYS A 282 -6.87 -17.15 13.10
CA LYS A 282 -8.11 -17.24 13.88
C LYS A 282 -9.01 -16.04 13.61
N PHE A 283 -10.19 -16.28 13.05
CA PHE A 283 -11.25 -15.29 12.90
C PHE A 283 -12.00 -15.16 14.23
N THR A 284 -11.66 -14.12 15.00
CA THR A 284 -12.31 -13.88 16.28
C THR A 284 -13.33 -12.75 16.16
N PHE A 285 -14.37 -12.75 17.00
CA PHE A 285 -15.35 -11.66 17.05
C PHE A 285 -14.68 -10.28 17.25
N ARG A 286 -13.58 -10.24 17.99
CA ARG A 286 -12.80 -9.00 18.17
C ARG A 286 -12.18 -8.50 16.87
N ARG A 287 -11.61 -9.41 16.07
CA ARG A 287 -11.07 -9.04 14.75
C ARG A 287 -12.17 -8.54 13.82
N LEU A 288 -13.34 -9.17 13.86
CA LEU A 288 -14.51 -8.69 13.12
C LEU A 288 -14.92 -7.29 13.59
N LEU A 289 -15.08 -7.08 14.89
CA LEU A 289 -15.44 -5.77 15.46
C LEU A 289 -14.40 -4.70 15.12
N ALA A 290 -13.11 -5.01 15.28
CA ALA A 290 -12.02 -4.10 14.91
C ALA A 290 -12.02 -3.77 13.41
N THR A 291 -12.29 -4.73 12.55
CA THR A 291 -12.42 -4.52 11.10
C THR A 291 -13.60 -3.58 10.78
N ILE A 292 -14.76 -3.81 11.40
CA ILE A 292 -15.95 -2.95 11.21
C ILE A 292 -15.67 -1.52 11.71
N LEU A 293 -15.07 -1.38 12.89
CA LEU A 293 -14.72 -0.07 13.45
C LEU A 293 -13.68 0.66 12.60
N GLY A 294 -12.62 -0.04 12.17
CA GLY A 294 -11.55 0.54 11.35
C GLY A 294 -12.05 1.00 9.99
N MET A 295 -12.81 0.15 9.31
CA MET A 295 -13.40 0.50 8.02
C MET A 295 -14.46 1.59 8.16
N GLY A 296 -15.39 1.44 9.11
CA GLY A 296 -16.41 2.45 9.36
C GLY A 296 -15.79 3.80 9.69
N GLY A 297 -14.76 3.82 10.53
CA GLY A 297 -13.99 5.02 10.84
C GLY A 297 -13.33 5.61 9.61
N SER A 298 -12.66 4.80 8.77
CA SER A 298 -12.05 5.27 7.53
C SER A 298 -13.07 5.86 6.55
N VAL A 299 -14.24 5.24 6.42
CA VAL A 299 -15.33 5.77 5.59
C VAL A 299 -15.83 7.11 6.13
N VAL A 300 -16.06 7.23 7.44
CA VAL A 300 -16.50 8.49 8.08
C VAL A 300 -15.48 9.60 7.86
N VAL A 301 -14.17 9.28 8.02
CA VAL A 301 -13.06 10.20 7.73
C VAL A 301 -13.11 10.71 6.29
N LEU A 302 -13.39 9.86 5.32
CA LEU A 302 -13.34 10.20 3.90
C LEU A 302 -14.62 10.87 3.37
N LEU A 303 -15.69 10.88 4.16
CA LEU A 303 -16.95 11.57 3.86
C LEU A 303 -17.01 12.99 4.45
N GLY A 304 -16.14 13.32 5.38
CA GLY A 304 -16.04 14.63 6.03
C GLY A 304 -15.08 15.56 5.39
#